data_ed85eb2b13ed2c36032ce398eb42aeed
#
_entry.id   ed85eb2b13ed2c36032ce398eb42aeed
#
_cell.length_a   1.000
_cell.length_b   1.000
_cell.length_c   1.000
_cell.angle_alpha   90.00
_cell.angle_beta   90.00
_cell.angle_gamma   90.00
#
_symmetry.space_group_name_H-M   'P 1'
#
loop_
_entity.id
_entity.type
_entity.pdbx_description
1 polymer ?
#
loop_
_entity_poly.entity_id
_entity_poly.type
_entity_poly.pdbx_seq_one_letter_code
_entity_poly.pdbx_strand_id
1 'polypeptide(L)'
;MTNKIQIAAILILLRFHPSASAATLKPETKAAWDAYLQAANAAMQVRLQPGAHFLWLDDEPERLEGIRTKGPYIAPVGRHIPKKVPSGLIHDWLGVGFVPNAKIEDILQIVRDYDRYKEIYRPGVIDSISHGKEGVKDLFSMRLMNKSVIAKTALDTDCEASYFRVDDRRWYGISNTTHIQEVDKFGTPEQRTLPEDQGTGLIWRLSSITRLEERDGGVYAELEAIALSRDIPAAFRLFVTPIVRRVSRDSLATSLHQTKVAIDSKMEAHAAPAKPGQ
;
A
#
# COMPACT_ATOMS: atom_id res chain seq x y z
N MET A 1 37.93 -11.87 7.68
CA MET A 1 38.11 -11.57 6.23
C MET A 1 36.80 -11.32 5.48
N THR A 2 35.62 -11.28 6.18
CA THR A 2 34.27 -11.21 5.57
C THR A 2 33.76 -9.79 5.27
N ASN A 3 34.38 -8.74 5.87
CA ASN A 3 33.87 -7.35 5.70
C ASN A 3 34.41 -6.59 4.46
N LYS A 4 35.47 -7.08 3.83
CA LYS A 4 36.06 -6.37 2.66
C LYS A 4 35.37 -6.73 1.34
N ILE A 5 34.77 -7.91 1.24
CA ILE A 5 34.06 -8.36 0.02
C ILE A 5 32.67 -7.70 -0.10
N GLN A 6 31.99 -7.47 1.03
CA GLN A 6 30.70 -6.77 1.02
C GLN A 6 30.81 -5.28 0.68
N ILE A 7 31.90 -4.64 1.08
CA ILE A 7 32.18 -3.23 0.74
C ILE A 7 32.53 -3.08 -0.75
N ALA A 8 33.24 -4.04 -1.34
CA ALA A 8 33.57 -4.01 -2.76
C ALA A 8 32.34 -4.20 -3.67
N ALA A 9 31.37 -5.05 -3.27
CA ALA A 9 30.11 -5.24 -4.00
C ALA A 9 29.23 -3.99 -3.95
N ILE A 10 29.23 -3.25 -2.83
CA ILE A 10 28.50 -1.99 -2.66
C ILE A 10 29.18 -0.86 -3.45
N LEU A 11 30.51 -0.85 -3.53
CA LEU A 11 31.28 0.17 -4.29
C LEU A 11 31.17 -0.03 -5.81
N ILE A 12 30.98 -1.25 -6.31
CA ILE A 12 30.73 -1.51 -7.73
C ILE A 12 29.33 -1.01 -8.14
N LEU A 13 28.34 -1.10 -7.26
CA LEU A 13 27.01 -0.51 -7.47
C LEU A 13 27.00 1.02 -7.45
N LEU A 14 27.95 1.65 -6.74
CA LEU A 14 28.08 3.12 -6.66
C LEU A 14 28.80 3.77 -7.86
N ARG A 15 29.51 2.98 -8.69
CA ARG A 15 30.16 3.51 -9.92
C ARG A 15 29.35 3.30 -11.20
N PHE A 16 28.29 2.54 -11.17
CA PHE A 16 27.27 2.62 -12.20
C PHE A 16 26.36 3.81 -11.87
N HIS A 17 26.78 5.00 -12.28
CA HIS A 17 25.85 5.99 -12.78
C HIS A 17 25.46 5.50 -14.19
N PRO A 18 24.40 4.73 -14.37
CA PRO A 18 23.66 4.92 -15.58
C PRO A 18 23.17 6.37 -15.39
N SER A 19 23.39 7.25 -16.30
CA SER A 19 22.37 8.24 -16.63
C SER A 19 21.12 7.39 -16.69
N ALA A 20 20.34 7.35 -15.62
CA ALA A 20 19.15 6.53 -15.58
C ALA A 20 18.26 7.19 -16.61
N SER A 21 18.38 6.69 -17.84
CA SER A 21 17.44 7.02 -18.90
C SER A 21 16.11 6.80 -18.26
N ALA A 22 15.35 7.88 -18.08
CA ALA A 22 14.05 7.81 -17.45
C ALA A 22 13.29 6.67 -18.16
N ALA A 23 12.94 5.64 -17.41
CA ALA A 23 12.12 4.59 -17.96
C ALA A 23 10.76 5.20 -18.27
N THR A 24 10.08 4.66 -19.28
CA THR A 24 8.71 5.06 -19.62
C THR A 24 7.82 3.85 -19.48
N LEU A 25 6.67 4.05 -18.86
CA LEU A 25 5.63 3.02 -18.76
C LEU A 25 5.16 2.68 -20.18
N LYS A 26 5.24 1.40 -20.53
CA LYS A 26 4.88 0.94 -21.87
C LYS A 26 3.39 0.58 -21.97
N PRO A 27 2.75 0.77 -23.13
CA PRO A 27 1.34 0.43 -23.31
C PRO A 27 1.00 -1.02 -22.98
N GLU A 28 1.86 -1.97 -23.35
CA GLU A 28 1.67 -3.39 -23.03
C GLU A 28 1.79 -3.69 -21.53
N THR A 29 2.60 -2.92 -20.80
CA THR A 29 2.72 -3.03 -19.33
C THR A 29 1.44 -2.52 -18.67
N LYS A 30 0.93 -1.38 -19.17
CA LYS A 30 -0.34 -0.82 -18.68
C LYS A 30 -1.51 -1.76 -18.97
N ALA A 31 -1.61 -2.32 -20.15
CA ALA A 31 -2.67 -3.28 -20.49
C ALA A 31 -2.63 -4.53 -19.58
N ALA A 32 -1.43 -5.03 -19.26
CA ALA A 32 -1.28 -6.16 -18.31
C ALA A 32 -1.68 -5.77 -16.89
N TRP A 33 -1.42 -4.54 -16.46
CA TRP A 33 -1.90 -3.98 -15.19
C TRP A 33 -3.42 -3.91 -15.15
N ASP A 34 -4.04 -3.32 -16.17
CA ASP A 34 -5.50 -3.16 -16.24
C ASP A 34 -6.20 -4.53 -16.20
N ALA A 35 -5.68 -5.52 -16.92
CA ALA A 35 -6.18 -6.89 -16.88
C ALA A 35 -6.03 -7.54 -15.50
N TYR A 36 -4.92 -7.25 -14.79
CA TYR A 36 -4.68 -7.75 -13.44
C TYR A 36 -5.69 -7.17 -12.45
N LEU A 37 -5.91 -5.86 -12.48
CA LEU A 37 -6.90 -5.21 -11.61
C LEU A 37 -8.33 -5.69 -11.90
N GLN A 38 -8.65 -5.92 -13.16
CA GLN A 38 -9.95 -6.51 -13.51
C GLN A 38 -10.12 -7.89 -12.86
N ALA A 39 -9.08 -8.73 -12.88
CA ALA A 39 -9.12 -10.04 -12.23
C ALA A 39 -9.22 -9.95 -10.70
N ALA A 40 -8.46 -9.02 -10.07
CA ALA A 40 -8.53 -8.78 -8.63
C ALA A 40 -9.92 -8.29 -8.19
N ASN A 41 -10.50 -7.35 -8.94
CA ASN A 41 -11.87 -6.87 -8.70
C ASN A 41 -12.90 -7.98 -8.90
N ALA A 42 -12.76 -8.83 -9.91
CA ALA A 42 -13.63 -9.99 -10.12
C ALA A 42 -13.53 -10.99 -8.95
N ALA A 43 -12.32 -11.24 -8.44
CA ALA A 43 -12.12 -12.08 -7.25
C ALA A 43 -12.79 -11.47 -6.01
N MET A 44 -12.75 -10.14 -5.84
CA MET A 44 -13.51 -9.46 -4.78
C MET A 44 -15.02 -9.68 -4.93
N GLN A 45 -15.57 -9.58 -6.14
CA GLN A 45 -17.01 -9.82 -6.38
C GLN A 45 -17.43 -11.26 -6.05
N VAL A 46 -16.54 -12.24 -6.24
CA VAL A 46 -16.80 -13.64 -5.82
C VAL A 46 -16.94 -13.73 -4.29
N ARG A 47 -16.16 -12.96 -3.53
CA ARG A 47 -16.26 -12.93 -2.05
C ARG A 47 -17.56 -12.31 -1.53
N LEU A 48 -18.32 -11.60 -2.36
CA LEU A 48 -19.62 -11.05 -2.02
C LEU A 48 -20.77 -12.05 -2.24
N GLN A 49 -20.50 -13.20 -2.87
CA GLN A 49 -21.55 -14.18 -3.18
C GLN A 49 -22.00 -14.93 -1.91
N PRO A 50 -23.26 -15.36 -1.84
CA PRO A 50 -23.75 -16.18 -0.75
C PRO A 50 -22.89 -17.44 -0.55
N GLY A 51 -22.48 -17.70 0.69
CA GLY A 51 -21.67 -18.87 1.05
C GLY A 51 -20.16 -18.73 0.78
N ALA A 52 -19.71 -17.64 0.17
CA ALA A 52 -18.28 -17.35 0.05
C ALA A 52 -17.72 -16.75 1.35
N HIS A 53 -16.44 -17.02 1.62
CA HIS A 53 -15.71 -16.32 2.67
C HIS A 53 -15.45 -14.87 2.23
N PHE A 54 -15.93 -13.92 3.02
CA PHE A 54 -15.72 -12.50 2.74
C PHE A 54 -14.26 -12.11 2.95
N LEU A 55 -13.67 -12.53 4.05
CA LEU A 55 -12.25 -12.31 4.34
C LEU A 55 -11.40 -13.46 3.78
N TRP A 56 -10.24 -13.13 3.24
CA TRP A 56 -9.19 -14.09 2.89
C TRP A 56 -8.69 -14.88 4.11
N LEU A 57 -8.76 -14.26 5.28
CA LEU A 57 -8.45 -14.86 6.56
C LEU A 57 -9.20 -16.17 6.78
N ASP A 58 -10.45 -16.27 6.33
CA ASP A 58 -11.33 -17.41 6.56
C ASP A 58 -11.10 -18.57 5.59
N ASP A 59 -10.27 -18.37 4.56
CA ASP A 59 -9.91 -19.45 3.62
C ASP A 59 -9.04 -20.53 4.30
N GLU A 60 -8.33 -20.19 5.39
CA GLU A 60 -7.48 -21.11 6.17
C GLU A 60 -7.60 -20.82 7.66
N PRO A 61 -8.20 -21.72 8.46
CA PRO A 61 -8.47 -21.51 9.89
C PRO A 61 -7.24 -21.17 10.74
N GLU A 62 -6.04 -21.68 10.37
CA GLU A 62 -4.80 -21.42 11.13
C GLU A 62 -4.37 -19.94 11.10
N ARG A 63 -4.85 -19.16 10.14
CA ARG A 63 -4.55 -17.73 10.04
C ARG A 63 -5.19 -16.94 11.16
N LEU A 64 -6.38 -17.35 11.59
CA LEU A 64 -7.20 -16.63 12.57
C LEU A 64 -6.52 -16.54 13.95
N GLU A 65 -5.93 -17.63 14.41
CA GLU A 65 -5.33 -17.72 15.75
C GLU A 65 -4.14 -16.77 15.92
N GLY A 66 -3.33 -16.60 14.88
CA GLY A 66 -2.13 -15.77 14.93
C GLY A 66 -2.41 -14.26 14.96
N ILE A 67 -3.49 -13.81 14.32
CA ILE A 67 -3.73 -12.37 14.12
C ILE A 67 -4.10 -11.64 15.40
N ARG A 68 -4.86 -12.29 16.29
CA ARG A 68 -5.30 -11.70 17.57
C ARG A 68 -4.17 -11.54 18.59
N THR A 69 -3.15 -12.38 18.51
CA THR A 69 -2.08 -12.49 19.51
C THR A 69 -0.72 -11.98 19.05
N LYS A 70 -0.41 -12.11 17.74
CA LYS A 70 0.92 -11.81 17.19
C LYS A 70 0.98 -10.52 16.37
N GLY A 71 -0.16 -9.88 16.14
CA GLY A 71 -0.25 -8.67 15.31
C GLY A 71 -0.53 -8.96 13.82
N PRO A 72 -0.34 -7.99 12.92
CA PRO A 72 -0.73 -8.13 11.52
C PRO A 72 -0.06 -9.32 10.83
N TYR A 73 -0.85 -10.09 10.07
CA TYR A 73 -0.37 -11.16 9.20
C TYR A 73 -0.24 -10.65 7.78
N ILE A 74 0.93 -10.81 7.17
CA ILE A 74 1.19 -10.34 5.80
C ILE A 74 1.61 -11.52 4.92
N ALA A 75 0.93 -11.67 3.79
CA ALA A 75 1.22 -12.71 2.82
C ALA A 75 1.22 -12.17 1.38
N PRO A 76 1.99 -12.77 0.47
CA PRO A 76 1.86 -12.49 -0.95
C PRO A 76 0.55 -13.10 -1.50
N VAL A 77 -0.10 -12.42 -2.42
CA VAL A 77 -1.26 -12.94 -3.15
C VAL A 77 -0.76 -13.76 -4.34
N GLY A 78 -1.02 -15.07 -4.29
CA GLY A 78 -0.57 -16.01 -5.32
C GLY A 78 0.83 -16.59 -5.09
N ARG A 79 1.22 -17.54 -5.96
CA ARG A 79 2.44 -18.34 -5.77
C ARG A 79 3.74 -17.64 -6.17
N HIS A 80 3.67 -16.70 -7.12
CA HIS A 80 4.85 -16.07 -7.71
C HIS A 80 4.71 -14.54 -7.65
N ILE A 81 5.15 -13.94 -6.54
CA ILE A 81 5.18 -12.49 -6.37
C ILE A 81 6.63 -12.02 -6.23
N PRO A 82 7.04 -10.98 -6.99
CA PRO A 82 6.26 -10.23 -7.97
C PRO A 82 5.91 -11.05 -9.21
N LYS A 83 4.69 -10.84 -9.74
CA LYS A 83 4.25 -11.43 -11.01
C LYS A 83 4.89 -10.65 -12.16
N LYS A 84 5.58 -11.38 -13.06
CA LYS A 84 6.16 -10.79 -14.25
C LYS A 84 5.08 -10.49 -15.29
N VAL A 85 5.14 -9.29 -15.83
CA VAL A 85 4.35 -8.82 -16.98
C VAL A 85 5.28 -8.23 -18.04
N PRO A 86 4.81 -7.95 -19.27
CA PRO A 86 5.65 -7.28 -20.28
C PRO A 86 6.27 -6.00 -19.72
N SER A 87 7.59 -5.90 -19.73
CA SER A 87 8.38 -4.76 -19.26
C SER A 87 8.12 -4.28 -17.81
N GLY A 88 7.47 -5.12 -16.97
CA GLY A 88 7.07 -4.74 -15.61
C GLY A 88 6.91 -5.89 -14.64
N LEU A 89 6.66 -5.52 -13.38
CA LEU A 89 6.40 -6.43 -12.27
C LEU A 89 5.16 -5.95 -11.51
N ILE A 90 4.26 -6.88 -11.20
CA ILE A 90 3.14 -6.63 -10.29
C ILE A 90 3.45 -7.24 -8.94
N HIS A 91 3.40 -6.40 -7.91
CA HIS A 91 3.57 -6.76 -6.52
C HIS A 91 2.20 -6.75 -5.88
N ASP A 92 1.76 -7.89 -5.36
CA ASP A 92 0.44 -8.03 -4.74
C ASP A 92 0.61 -8.68 -3.37
N TRP A 93 0.24 -7.93 -2.34
CA TRP A 93 0.39 -8.31 -0.95
C TRP A 93 -0.89 -8.07 -0.19
N LEU A 94 -1.26 -9.01 0.64
CA LEU A 94 -2.41 -8.91 1.51
C LEU A 94 -1.94 -8.88 2.96
N GLY A 95 -2.45 -7.91 3.70
CA GLY A 95 -2.25 -7.78 5.13
C GLY A 95 -3.58 -7.85 5.88
N VAL A 96 -3.57 -8.50 7.02
CA VAL A 96 -4.73 -8.61 7.91
C VAL A 96 -4.38 -8.15 9.29
N GLY A 97 -5.23 -7.33 9.90
CA GLY A 97 -5.12 -6.89 11.28
C GLY A 97 -6.45 -7.06 12.01
N PHE A 98 -6.39 -7.11 13.35
CA PHE A 98 -7.55 -7.08 14.22
C PHE A 98 -7.50 -5.88 15.16
N VAL A 99 -8.60 -5.13 15.21
CA VAL A 99 -8.76 -3.98 16.11
C VAL A 99 -9.84 -4.33 17.15
N PRO A 100 -9.46 -4.67 18.38
CA PRO A 100 -10.42 -5.03 19.40
C PRO A 100 -11.29 -3.83 19.81
N ASN A 101 -12.53 -4.08 20.16
CA ASN A 101 -13.52 -3.10 20.61
C ASN A 101 -13.87 -2.00 19.59
N ALA A 102 -13.32 -2.03 18.39
CA ALA A 102 -13.64 -1.08 17.34
C ALA A 102 -14.93 -1.47 16.60
N LYS A 103 -15.57 -0.47 16.02
CA LYS A 103 -16.63 -0.57 15.02
C LYS A 103 -16.07 -0.25 13.63
N ILE A 104 -16.78 -0.67 12.59
CA ILE A 104 -16.38 -0.35 11.20
C ILE A 104 -16.28 1.16 11.00
N GLU A 105 -17.18 1.93 11.60
CA GLU A 105 -17.18 3.40 11.53
C GLU A 105 -15.89 4.02 12.08
N ASP A 106 -15.31 3.45 13.13
CA ASP A 106 -14.03 3.93 13.70
C ASP A 106 -12.90 3.80 12.69
N ILE A 107 -12.87 2.68 11.96
CA ILE A 107 -11.89 2.43 10.91
C ILE A 107 -12.14 3.34 9.72
N LEU A 108 -13.39 3.45 9.25
CA LEU A 108 -13.75 4.30 8.11
C LEU A 108 -13.43 5.78 8.38
N GLN A 109 -13.57 6.25 9.62
CA GLN A 109 -13.18 7.60 10.01
C GLN A 109 -11.67 7.85 9.87
N ILE A 110 -10.83 6.86 10.08
CA ILE A 110 -9.38 6.98 9.93
C ILE A 110 -8.96 6.84 8.47
N VAL A 111 -9.45 5.80 7.79
CA VAL A 111 -9.05 5.52 6.40
C VAL A 111 -9.67 6.47 5.37
N ARG A 112 -10.56 7.36 5.77
CA ARG A 112 -11.13 8.42 4.94
C ARG A 112 -10.72 9.83 5.41
N ASP A 113 -9.87 9.94 6.42
CA ASP A 113 -9.31 11.20 6.89
C ASP A 113 -8.03 11.53 6.11
N TYR A 114 -8.20 11.77 4.80
CA TYR A 114 -7.10 11.93 3.86
C TYR A 114 -6.18 13.10 4.20
N ASP A 115 -6.70 14.19 4.79
CA ASP A 115 -5.90 15.35 5.19
C ASP A 115 -4.87 15.01 6.28
N ARG A 116 -5.17 13.98 7.09
CA ARG A 116 -4.29 13.53 8.17
C ARG A 116 -3.41 12.35 7.82
N TYR A 117 -3.42 11.85 6.60
CA TYR A 117 -2.54 10.77 6.18
C TYR A 117 -1.06 11.12 6.38
N LYS A 118 -0.67 12.37 6.16
CA LYS A 118 0.67 12.90 6.45
C LYS A 118 1.07 12.86 7.93
N GLU A 119 0.11 12.74 8.84
CA GLU A 119 0.35 12.58 10.28
C GLU A 119 0.35 11.09 10.64
N ILE A 120 -0.65 10.36 10.16
CA ILE A 120 -0.91 8.95 10.49
C ILE A 120 0.15 8.03 9.89
N TYR A 121 0.49 8.22 8.61
CA TYR A 121 1.32 7.29 7.84
C TYR A 121 2.76 7.77 7.62
N ARG A 122 3.28 8.60 8.53
CA ARG A 122 4.70 8.98 8.52
C ARG A 122 5.60 7.78 8.76
N PRO A 123 6.80 7.73 8.15
CA PRO A 123 7.36 8.68 7.16
C PRO A 123 7.01 8.32 5.70
N GLY A 124 6.10 7.38 5.45
CA GLY A 124 5.72 6.94 4.11
C GLY A 124 4.93 8.00 3.35
N VAL A 125 3.96 8.63 4.01
CA VAL A 125 3.22 9.78 3.48
C VAL A 125 3.78 11.04 4.13
N ILE A 126 4.27 11.99 3.33
CA ILE A 126 4.88 13.24 3.82
C ILE A 126 4.00 14.47 3.58
N ASP A 127 3.04 14.35 2.67
CA ASP A 127 1.97 15.32 2.47
C ASP A 127 0.71 14.62 1.96
N SER A 128 -0.45 15.18 2.28
CA SER A 128 -1.75 14.65 1.86
C SER A 128 -2.83 15.73 1.96
N ILE A 129 -3.79 15.68 1.03
CA ILE A 129 -4.91 16.62 0.97
C ILE A 129 -6.13 15.92 0.38
N SER A 130 -7.30 16.16 0.99
CA SER A 130 -8.60 15.76 0.45
C SER A 130 -9.08 16.79 -0.58
N HIS A 131 -9.61 16.31 -1.70
CA HIS A 131 -10.26 17.13 -2.72
C HIS A 131 -11.80 17.01 -2.67
N GLY A 132 -12.32 16.33 -1.65
CA GLY A 132 -13.75 16.10 -1.48
C GLY A 132 -14.24 14.90 -2.26
N LYS A 133 -15.47 14.95 -2.76
CA LYS A 133 -16.16 13.83 -3.40
C LYS A 133 -16.64 14.15 -4.80
N GLU A 134 -16.54 13.15 -5.67
CA GLU A 134 -17.20 13.12 -6.96
C GLU A 134 -18.08 11.87 -7.04
N GLY A 135 -19.41 12.05 -6.90
CA GLY A 135 -20.34 10.94 -6.77
C GLY A 135 -20.02 10.05 -5.56
N VAL A 136 -19.71 8.78 -5.81
CA VAL A 136 -19.35 7.80 -4.76
C VAL A 136 -17.85 7.78 -4.45
N LYS A 137 -17.03 8.53 -5.20
CA LYS A 137 -15.58 8.55 -5.08
C LYS A 137 -15.15 9.67 -4.14
N ASP A 138 -14.30 9.35 -3.18
CA ASP A 138 -13.48 10.30 -2.46
C ASP A 138 -12.23 10.58 -3.31
N LEU A 139 -11.88 11.86 -3.52
CA LEU A 139 -10.71 12.28 -4.27
C LEU A 139 -9.68 12.88 -3.33
N PHE A 140 -8.42 12.50 -3.48
CA PHE A 140 -7.33 12.99 -2.63
C PHE A 140 -5.97 12.87 -3.32
N SER A 141 -5.01 13.66 -2.86
CA SER A 141 -3.63 13.59 -3.30
C SER A 141 -2.71 13.25 -2.15
N MET A 142 -1.61 12.56 -2.45
CA MET A 142 -0.56 12.25 -1.48
C MET A 142 0.82 12.46 -2.10
N ARG A 143 1.76 12.90 -1.27
CA ARG A 143 3.19 12.78 -1.57
C ARG A 143 3.77 11.62 -0.78
N LEU A 144 4.18 10.59 -1.49
CA LEU A 144 4.78 9.39 -0.92
C LEU A 144 6.30 9.51 -0.91
N MET A 145 6.93 9.10 0.19
CA MET A 145 8.39 9.04 0.30
C MET A 145 8.85 7.59 0.14
N ASN A 146 9.61 7.33 -0.92
CA ASN A 146 10.32 6.08 -1.03
C ASN A 146 11.77 6.27 -0.56
N LYS A 147 12.07 5.78 0.64
CA LYS A 147 13.44 5.71 1.16
C LYS A 147 14.04 4.37 0.76
N SER A 148 14.46 4.24 -0.49
CA SER A 148 15.33 3.12 -0.84
C SER A 148 16.77 3.41 -0.38
N VAL A 149 17.56 2.35 -0.17
CA VAL A 149 18.99 2.46 0.19
C VAL A 149 19.79 3.23 -0.87
N ILE A 150 19.24 3.41 -2.07
CA ILE A 150 19.96 3.91 -3.26
C ILE A 150 19.52 5.32 -3.67
N ALA A 151 18.29 5.75 -3.37
CA ALA A 151 17.80 7.09 -3.71
C ALA A 151 16.62 7.52 -2.83
N LYS A 152 16.58 8.80 -2.49
CA LYS A 152 15.38 9.45 -1.93
C LYS A 152 14.53 9.89 -3.13
N THR A 153 13.49 9.18 -3.41
CA THR A 153 12.52 9.52 -4.45
C THR A 153 11.19 9.80 -3.77
N ALA A 154 10.56 10.89 -4.11
CA ALA A 154 9.16 11.12 -3.74
C ALA A 154 8.27 10.88 -4.96
N LEU A 155 7.01 10.55 -4.70
CA LEU A 155 5.98 10.38 -5.70
C LEU A 155 4.81 11.29 -5.37
N ASP A 156 4.43 12.15 -6.28
CA ASP A 156 3.17 12.88 -6.22
C ASP A 156 2.10 12.00 -6.85
N THR A 157 1.01 11.79 -6.10
CA THR A 157 -0.06 10.87 -6.51
C THR A 157 -1.41 11.54 -6.33
N ASP A 158 -2.27 11.44 -7.36
CA ASP A 158 -3.69 11.66 -7.24
C ASP A 158 -4.39 10.32 -7.14
N CYS A 159 -5.38 10.25 -6.27
CA CYS A 159 -6.06 9.01 -5.90
C CYS A 159 -7.56 9.19 -5.88
N GLU A 160 -8.26 8.11 -6.17
CA GLU A 160 -9.68 7.96 -5.92
C GLU A 160 -9.93 6.75 -5.03
N ALA A 161 -10.92 6.85 -4.13
CA ALA A 161 -11.36 5.72 -3.31
C ALA A 161 -12.88 5.67 -3.24
N SER A 162 -13.43 4.46 -3.21
CA SER A 162 -14.85 4.22 -3.01
C SER A 162 -15.05 3.16 -1.95
N TYR A 163 -16.03 3.36 -1.08
CA TYR A 163 -16.36 2.43 -0.01
C TYR A 163 -17.82 2.00 -0.12
N PHE A 164 -18.05 0.69 0.01
CA PHE A 164 -19.34 0.06 -0.21
C PHE A 164 -19.74 -0.74 1.02
N ARG A 165 -20.94 -0.50 1.51
CA ARG A 165 -21.56 -1.33 2.54
C ARG A 165 -22.09 -2.61 1.90
N VAL A 166 -21.70 -3.76 2.43
CA VAL A 166 -22.21 -5.06 2.01
C VAL A 166 -23.44 -5.39 2.86
N ASP A 167 -23.31 -5.25 4.19
CA ASP A 167 -24.37 -5.41 5.18
C ASP A 167 -24.02 -4.64 6.47
N ASP A 168 -24.67 -4.97 7.60
CA ASP A 168 -24.46 -4.29 8.88
C ASP A 168 -23.08 -4.52 9.48
N ARG A 169 -22.36 -5.56 9.07
CA ARG A 169 -21.09 -5.99 9.62
C ARG A 169 -19.96 -6.05 8.61
N ARG A 170 -20.22 -5.78 7.33
CA ARG A 170 -19.20 -5.92 6.27
C ARG A 170 -19.21 -4.73 5.34
N TRP A 171 -17.98 -4.22 5.09
CA TRP A 171 -17.72 -3.18 4.12
C TRP A 171 -16.48 -3.54 3.31
N TYR A 172 -16.42 -3.06 2.08
CA TYR A 172 -15.19 -3.08 1.31
C TYR A 172 -14.94 -1.72 0.66
N GLY A 173 -13.68 -1.46 0.35
CA GLY A 173 -13.25 -0.26 -0.35
C GLY A 173 -12.28 -0.61 -1.46
N ILE A 174 -12.28 0.19 -2.52
CA ILE A 174 -11.31 0.13 -3.61
C ILE A 174 -10.70 1.50 -3.74
N SER A 175 -9.37 1.57 -3.78
CA SER A 175 -8.64 2.81 -4.04
C SER A 175 -7.62 2.61 -5.16
N ASN A 176 -7.52 3.59 -6.05
CA ASN A 176 -6.60 3.57 -7.17
C ASN A 176 -5.88 4.90 -7.30
N THR A 177 -4.62 4.86 -7.72
CA THR A 177 -3.97 6.07 -8.23
C THR A 177 -4.51 6.37 -9.62
N THR A 178 -4.93 7.61 -9.84
CA THR A 178 -5.34 8.15 -11.14
C THR A 178 -4.17 8.81 -11.85
N HIS A 179 -3.22 9.34 -11.08
CA HIS A 179 -2.02 10.00 -11.57
C HIS A 179 -0.84 9.72 -10.65
N ILE A 180 0.36 9.48 -11.21
CA ILE A 180 1.63 9.37 -10.47
C ILE A 180 2.72 10.10 -11.22
N GLN A 181 3.42 10.99 -10.52
CA GLN A 181 4.63 11.64 -11.00
C GLN A 181 5.78 11.45 -10.02
N GLU A 182 6.94 11.10 -10.53
CA GLU A 182 8.14 10.98 -9.73
C GLU A 182 8.78 12.36 -9.51
N VAL A 183 9.18 12.65 -8.28
CA VAL A 183 9.93 13.85 -7.92
C VAL A 183 11.40 13.47 -7.83
N ASP A 184 12.12 13.77 -8.90
CA ASP A 184 13.58 13.54 -8.99
C ASP A 184 14.34 14.49 -8.07
N LYS A 185 15.42 14.01 -7.47
CA LYS A 185 16.27 14.76 -6.54
C LYS A 185 15.51 15.42 -5.39
N PHE A 186 14.48 14.72 -4.89
CA PHE A 186 13.62 15.25 -3.83
C PHE A 186 14.39 15.77 -2.62
N GLY A 187 14.06 17.01 -2.18
CA GLY A 187 14.69 17.68 -1.05
C GLY A 187 16.05 18.34 -1.37
N THR A 188 16.39 18.50 -2.64
CA THR A 188 17.56 19.28 -3.10
C THR A 188 17.14 20.50 -3.91
N PRO A 189 18.03 21.51 -4.12
CA PRO A 189 17.73 22.66 -4.97
C PRO A 189 17.41 22.28 -6.43
N GLU A 190 17.90 21.13 -6.92
CA GLU A 190 17.66 20.64 -8.28
C GLU A 190 16.41 19.75 -8.39
N GLN A 191 15.57 19.75 -7.36
CA GLN A 191 14.31 18.99 -7.36
C GLN A 191 13.44 19.38 -8.56
N ARG A 192 12.89 18.35 -9.23
CA ARG A 192 11.95 18.53 -10.33
C ARG A 192 10.93 17.38 -10.37
N THR A 193 9.71 17.69 -10.73
CA THR A 193 8.68 16.69 -11.01
C THR A 193 8.84 16.21 -12.45
N LEU A 194 8.92 14.89 -12.64
CA LEU A 194 9.00 14.28 -13.97
C LEU A 194 7.61 14.17 -14.60
N PRO A 195 7.52 14.11 -15.94
CA PRO A 195 6.25 13.81 -16.60
C PRO A 195 5.66 12.47 -16.10
N GLU A 196 4.34 12.35 -16.16
CA GLU A 196 3.66 11.09 -15.88
C GLU A 196 4.25 9.94 -16.70
N ASP A 197 4.26 8.75 -16.15
CA ASP A 197 4.80 7.54 -16.80
C ASP A 197 6.30 7.61 -17.14
N GLN A 198 7.04 8.55 -16.57
CA GLN A 198 8.48 8.68 -16.73
C GLN A 198 9.18 8.70 -15.35
N GLY A 199 10.37 8.11 -15.28
CA GLY A 199 11.17 8.14 -14.06
C GLY A 199 11.94 6.84 -13.82
N THR A 200 12.24 6.55 -12.55
CA THR A 200 12.94 5.30 -12.18
C THR A 200 12.08 4.07 -12.39
N GLY A 201 10.76 4.23 -12.43
CA GLY A 201 9.81 3.12 -12.56
C GLY A 201 9.72 2.25 -11.32
N LEU A 202 10.10 2.76 -10.16
CA LEU A 202 9.94 2.03 -8.89
C LEU A 202 8.47 1.77 -8.59
N ILE A 203 7.60 2.73 -8.87
CA ILE A 203 6.14 2.61 -8.79
C ILE A 203 5.53 3.37 -9.97
N TRP A 204 4.78 2.66 -10.82
CA TRP A 204 4.01 3.25 -11.90
C TRP A 204 2.55 3.47 -11.55
N ARG A 205 1.97 2.52 -10.77
CA ARG A 205 0.55 2.52 -10.37
C ARG A 205 0.42 1.85 -9.02
N LEU A 206 -0.57 2.28 -8.26
CA LEU A 206 -1.00 1.66 -7.01
C LEU A 206 -2.50 1.43 -7.03
N SER A 207 -2.91 0.30 -6.48
CA SER A 207 -4.31 -0.02 -6.19
C SER A 207 -4.41 -0.74 -4.87
N SER A 208 -5.55 -0.63 -4.21
CA SER A 208 -5.83 -1.43 -3.02
C SER A 208 -7.29 -1.84 -2.93
N ILE A 209 -7.51 -3.01 -2.31
CA ILE A 209 -8.83 -3.50 -1.93
C ILE A 209 -8.80 -3.67 -0.42
N THR A 210 -9.68 -2.95 0.29
CA THR A 210 -9.86 -3.06 1.73
C THR A 210 -11.12 -3.85 2.02
N ARG A 211 -11.08 -4.79 2.96
CA ARG A 211 -12.23 -5.53 3.48
C ARG A 211 -12.31 -5.35 4.99
N LEU A 212 -13.48 -5.00 5.50
CA LEU A 212 -13.73 -4.78 6.92
C LEU A 212 -14.88 -5.69 7.35
N GLU A 213 -14.67 -6.45 8.41
CA GLU A 213 -15.72 -7.29 9.01
C GLU A 213 -15.73 -7.13 10.52
N GLU A 214 -16.91 -6.74 11.04
CA GLU A 214 -17.14 -6.60 12.47
C GLU A 214 -17.60 -7.94 13.05
N ARG A 215 -16.74 -8.60 13.85
CA ARG A 215 -17.02 -9.83 14.57
C ARG A 215 -16.04 -10.04 15.72
N ASP A 216 -16.30 -10.98 16.60
CA ASP A 216 -15.43 -11.39 17.71
C ASP A 216 -15.06 -10.23 18.66
N GLY A 217 -15.94 -9.24 18.82
CA GLY A 217 -15.72 -8.09 19.70
C GLY A 217 -14.75 -7.05 19.14
N GLY A 218 -14.65 -6.92 17.81
CA GLY A 218 -13.85 -5.92 17.13
C GLY A 218 -14.00 -5.99 15.64
N VAL A 219 -13.04 -5.43 14.89
CA VAL A 219 -13.03 -5.41 13.44
C VAL A 219 -11.78 -6.09 12.89
N TYR A 220 -11.96 -7.05 11.99
CA TYR A 220 -10.91 -7.55 11.12
C TYR A 220 -10.81 -6.61 9.92
N ALA A 221 -9.60 -6.12 9.68
CA ALA A 221 -9.29 -5.26 8.55
C ALA A 221 -8.27 -5.95 7.64
N GLU A 222 -8.65 -6.23 6.41
CA GLU A 222 -7.77 -6.72 5.35
C GLU A 222 -7.45 -5.60 4.38
N LEU A 223 -6.19 -5.49 3.99
CA LEU A 223 -5.70 -4.58 2.97
C LEU A 223 -4.88 -5.38 1.96
N GLU A 224 -5.41 -5.51 0.75
CA GLU A 224 -4.69 -6.01 -0.41
C GLU A 224 -4.09 -4.81 -1.15
N ALA A 225 -2.77 -4.78 -1.23
CA ALA A 225 -2.01 -3.69 -1.83
C ALA A 225 -1.31 -4.18 -3.09
N ILE A 226 -1.68 -3.58 -4.21
CA ILE A 226 -1.22 -3.96 -5.54
C ILE A 226 -0.40 -2.80 -6.11
N ALA A 227 0.84 -3.07 -6.55
CA ALA A 227 1.72 -2.07 -7.14
C ALA A 227 2.30 -2.55 -8.46
N LEU A 228 2.38 -1.66 -9.44
CA LEU A 228 3.07 -1.87 -10.70
C LEU A 228 4.43 -1.17 -10.65
N SER A 229 5.49 -1.89 -10.96
CA SER A 229 6.84 -1.34 -11.15
C SER A 229 7.44 -1.76 -12.48
N ARG A 230 8.54 -1.13 -12.89
CA ARG A 230 9.33 -1.61 -14.04
C ARG A 230 9.95 -2.98 -13.76
N ASP A 231 10.30 -3.72 -14.80
CA ASP A 231 11.05 -4.97 -14.67
C ASP A 231 12.47 -4.73 -14.13
N ILE A 232 12.95 -5.68 -13.34
CA ILE A 232 14.32 -5.69 -12.83
C ILE A 232 15.18 -6.42 -13.86
N PRO A 233 16.27 -5.80 -14.37
CA PRO A 233 17.18 -6.47 -15.28
C PRO A 233 17.66 -7.81 -14.72
N ALA A 234 17.72 -8.84 -15.58
CA ALA A 234 18.00 -10.23 -15.16
C ALA A 234 19.26 -10.36 -14.29
N ALA A 235 20.32 -9.59 -14.60
CA ALA A 235 21.57 -9.58 -13.86
C ALA A 235 21.44 -9.14 -12.39
N PHE A 236 20.43 -8.35 -12.05
CA PHE A 236 20.22 -7.83 -10.69
C PHE A 236 19.08 -8.53 -9.94
N ARG A 237 18.31 -9.38 -10.62
CA ARG A 237 17.07 -9.96 -10.09
C ARG A 237 17.29 -10.76 -8.81
N LEU A 238 18.37 -11.54 -8.72
CA LEU A 238 18.69 -12.34 -7.54
C LEU A 238 18.93 -11.50 -6.28
N PHE A 239 19.48 -10.31 -6.44
CA PHE A 239 19.82 -9.42 -5.32
C PHE A 239 18.69 -8.42 -5.00
N VAL A 240 17.99 -7.92 -6.01
CA VAL A 240 16.98 -6.87 -5.84
C VAL A 240 15.63 -7.43 -5.42
N THR A 241 15.22 -8.58 -5.96
CA THR A 241 13.90 -9.18 -5.65
C THR A 241 13.66 -9.42 -4.16
N PRO A 242 14.61 -9.97 -3.37
CA PRO A 242 14.40 -10.15 -1.93
C PRO A 242 14.22 -8.81 -1.20
N ILE A 243 14.95 -7.77 -1.61
CA ILE A 243 14.84 -6.43 -1.02
C ILE A 243 13.47 -5.84 -1.30
N VAL A 244 13.00 -5.90 -2.54
CA VAL A 244 11.69 -5.39 -2.94
C VAL A 244 10.56 -6.11 -2.20
N ARG A 245 10.62 -7.43 -2.10
CA ARG A 245 9.65 -8.23 -1.31
C ARG A 245 9.59 -7.79 0.14
N ARG A 246 10.76 -7.62 0.76
CA ARG A 246 10.85 -7.18 2.16
C ARG A 246 10.25 -5.79 2.34
N VAL A 247 10.62 -4.83 1.49
CA VAL A 247 10.12 -3.45 1.54
C VAL A 247 8.60 -3.41 1.38
N SER A 248 8.03 -4.14 0.42
CA SER A 248 6.58 -4.21 0.20
C SER A 248 5.85 -4.77 1.43
N ARG A 249 6.34 -5.88 1.99
CA ARG A 249 5.78 -6.49 3.19
C ARG A 249 5.85 -5.56 4.39
N ASP A 250 7.02 -4.97 4.65
CA ASP A 250 7.25 -4.13 5.82
C ASP A 250 6.46 -2.80 5.72
N SER A 251 6.27 -2.26 4.51
CA SER A 251 5.41 -1.09 4.28
C SER A 251 3.95 -1.38 4.62
N LEU A 252 3.42 -2.52 4.16
CA LEU A 252 2.04 -2.92 4.44
C LEU A 252 1.82 -3.18 5.94
N ALA A 253 2.75 -3.88 6.60
CA ALA A 253 2.71 -4.11 8.04
C ALA A 253 2.73 -2.79 8.83
N THR A 254 3.56 -1.84 8.40
CA THR A 254 3.66 -0.52 9.01
C THR A 254 2.34 0.25 8.85
N SER A 255 1.75 0.26 7.67
CA SER A 255 0.46 0.94 7.41
C SER A 255 -0.66 0.38 8.27
N LEU A 256 -0.79 -0.95 8.37
CA LEU A 256 -1.79 -1.58 9.23
C LEU A 256 -1.58 -1.25 10.72
N HIS A 257 -0.32 -1.27 11.18
CA HIS A 257 0.00 -0.89 12.55
C HIS A 257 -0.34 0.58 12.83
N GLN A 258 0.03 1.49 11.93
CA GLN A 258 -0.26 2.93 12.08
C GLN A 258 -1.76 3.21 12.06
N THR A 259 -2.53 2.53 11.22
CA THR A 259 -3.99 2.61 11.22
C THR A 259 -4.56 2.18 12.57
N LYS A 260 -4.09 1.03 13.10
CA LYS A 260 -4.53 0.57 14.44
C LYS A 260 -4.20 1.59 15.53
N VAL A 261 -3.00 2.13 15.57
CA VAL A 261 -2.59 3.15 16.55
C VAL A 261 -3.46 4.39 16.47
N ALA A 262 -3.80 4.85 15.26
CA ALA A 262 -4.67 6.00 15.07
C ALA A 262 -6.10 5.74 15.59
N ILE A 263 -6.62 4.52 15.38
CA ILE A 263 -7.94 4.10 15.87
C ILE A 263 -7.91 4.02 17.41
N ASP A 264 -6.93 3.33 17.99
CA ASP A 264 -6.79 3.18 19.44
C ASP A 264 -6.74 4.57 20.12
N SER A 265 -5.91 5.49 19.61
CA SER A 265 -5.77 6.85 20.14
C SER A 265 -7.09 7.64 20.08
N LYS A 266 -7.88 7.45 19.02
CA LYS A 266 -9.17 8.09 18.86
C LYS A 266 -10.20 7.53 19.83
N MET A 267 -10.25 6.21 20.00
CA MET A 267 -11.14 5.54 20.95
C MET A 267 -10.85 5.97 22.39
N GLU A 268 -9.58 6.05 22.79
CA GLU A 268 -9.15 6.56 24.09
C GLU A 268 -9.59 8.00 24.32
N ALA A 269 -9.45 8.87 23.32
CA ALA A 269 -9.89 10.27 23.40
C ALA A 269 -11.41 10.41 23.61
N HIS A 270 -12.21 9.50 23.02
CA HIS A 270 -13.67 9.50 23.22
C HIS A 270 -14.08 8.89 24.59
N ALA A 271 -13.28 7.99 25.14
CA ALA A 271 -13.54 7.36 26.44
C ALA A 271 -13.11 8.25 27.63
N ALA A 272 -12.26 9.26 27.40
CA ALA A 272 -11.81 10.17 28.45
C ALA A 272 -12.98 11.04 28.94
N PRO A 273 -13.26 11.11 30.28
CA PRO A 273 -14.31 11.95 30.79
C PRO A 273 -14.03 13.43 30.46
N ALA A 274 -15.07 14.14 30.02
CA ALA A 274 -15.00 15.58 29.80
C ALA A 274 -14.42 16.25 31.04
N LYS A 275 -13.30 17.01 30.91
CA LYS A 275 -12.75 17.76 32.03
C LYS A 275 -13.89 18.66 32.53
N PRO A 276 -14.22 18.61 33.85
CA PRO A 276 -15.19 19.55 34.43
C PRO A 276 -14.66 20.96 34.17
N GLY A 277 -15.53 21.80 33.62
CA GLY A 277 -15.20 23.11 33.08
C GLY A 277 -14.40 23.97 34.07
N GLN A 278 -13.39 24.63 33.50
CA GLN A 278 -12.82 25.82 34.10
C GLN A 278 -13.67 27.01 33.73
#